data_5a6f0e4df300fcf6344e3b8d1e109bd8
#
_entry.id   5a6f0e4df300fcf6344e3b8d1e109bd8
#
_cell.length_a   1.000
_cell.length_b   1.000
_cell.length_c   1.000
_cell.angle_alpha   90.00
_cell.angle_beta   90.00
_cell.angle_gamma   90.00
#
_symmetry.space_group_name_H-M   'P 1'
#
loop_
_entity.id
_entity.type
_entity.pdbx_description
1 polymer ?
#
loop_
_entity_poly.entity_id
_entity_poly.type
_entity_poly.pdbx_seq_one_letter_code
_entity_poly.pdbx_strand_id
1 'polypeptide(L)'
;MEMLRCKTPAMARKELWMHLLAYNLVRKVQAQAAAQHGRSPRGLSFAGAVQTLHAFRWVLLLLPDHRRLLVGCLLEAVAQHRVGQRPDRWEPRKVKRRWKTYGLMKKPRAEERAALA
;
A
#
# COMPACT_ATOMS: atom_id res chain seq x y z
N MET A 1 -7.39 -5.24 4.19
CA MET A 1 -8.27 -6.44 4.00
C MET A 1 -9.27 -6.42 5.13
N GLU A 2 -10.51 -6.01 4.87
CA GLU A 2 -11.45 -5.76 5.96
C GLU A 2 -12.29 -7.00 6.32
N MET A 3 -12.77 -7.74 5.36
CA MET A 3 -13.45 -9.03 5.56
C MET A 3 -13.47 -9.83 4.26
N LEU A 4 -13.28 -11.15 4.38
CA LEU A 4 -13.51 -12.08 3.29
C LEU A 4 -15.04 -12.17 3.06
N ARG A 5 -15.49 -11.91 1.85
CA ARG A 5 -16.93 -11.92 1.51
C ARG A 5 -17.45 -13.31 1.12
N CYS A 6 -16.56 -14.27 1.04
CA CYS A 6 -16.86 -15.62 0.58
C CYS A 6 -17.47 -16.51 1.66
N LYS A 7 -18.51 -17.24 1.30
CA LYS A 7 -19.24 -18.14 2.20
C LYS A 7 -18.68 -19.57 2.25
N THR A 8 -17.81 -19.94 1.30
CA THR A 8 -17.23 -21.29 1.25
C THR A 8 -15.71 -21.24 1.39
N PRO A 9 -15.08 -22.28 1.99
CA PRO A 9 -13.62 -22.34 2.16
C PRO A 9 -12.87 -22.26 0.83
N ALA A 10 -13.38 -22.85 -0.23
CA ALA A 10 -12.77 -22.81 -1.57
C ALA A 10 -12.76 -21.39 -2.16
N MET A 11 -13.87 -20.66 -2.00
CA MET A 11 -13.95 -19.27 -2.44
C MET A 11 -13.06 -18.35 -1.60
N ALA A 12 -12.99 -18.56 -0.28
CA ALA A 12 -12.10 -17.80 0.60
C ALA A 12 -10.62 -17.97 0.22
N ARG A 13 -10.20 -19.18 -0.15
CA ARG A 13 -8.85 -19.43 -0.67
C ARG A 13 -8.59 -18.67 -1.97
N LYS A 14 -9.53 -18.69 -2.92
CA LYS A 14 -9.41 -17.95 -4.18
C LYS A 14 -9.30 -16.44 -3.93
N GLU A 15 -10.12 -15.89 -3.06
CA GLU A 15 -10.08 -14.48 -2.68
C GLU A 15 -8.72 -14.11 -2.06
N LEU A 16 -8.20 -14.94 -1.15
CA LEU A 16 -6.87 -14.73 -0.57
C LEU A 16 -5.76 -14.73 -1.63
N TRP A 17 -5.75 -15.70 -2.54
CA TRP A 17 -4.78 -15.77 -3.63
C TRP A 17 -4.86 -14.56 -4.55
N MET A 18 -6.07 -14.08 -4.87
CA MET A 18 -6.25 -12.86 -5.67
C MET A 18 -5.67 -11.63 -4.98
N HIS A 19 -5.87 -11.48 -3.67
CA HIS A 19 -5.27 -10.38 -2.90
C HIS A 19 -3.74 -10.45 -2.88
N LEU A 20 -3.18 -11.65 -2.67
CA LEU A 20 -1.73 -11.86 -2.70
C LEU A 20 -1.13 -11.55 -4.07
N LEU A 21 -1.80 -11.99 -5.14
CA LEU A 21 -1.38 -11.71 -6.51
C LEU A 21 -1.41 -10.20 -6.80
N ALA A 22 -2.50 -9.54 -6.47
CA ALA A 22 -2.64 -8.08 -6.66
C ALA A 22 -1.55 -7.32 -5.89
N TYR A 23 -1.31 -7.70 -4.62
CA TYR A 23 -0.24 -7.11 -3.82
C TYR A 23 1.13 -7.28 -4.48
N ASN A 24 1.45 -8.50 -4.94
CA ASN A 24 2.74 -8.80 -5.57
C ASN A 24 2.91 -8.04 -6.90
N LEU A 25 1.86 -7.88 -7.69
CA LEU A 25 1.91 -7.09 -8.93
C LEU A 25 2.23 -5.62 -8.65
N VAL A 26 1.58 -5.01 -7.66
CA VAL A 26 1.90 -3.63 -7.25
C VAL A 26 3.35 -3.53 -6.75
N ARG A 27 3.81 -4.50 -5.95
CA ARG A 27 5.20 -4.56 -5.48
C ARG A 27 6.21 -4.69 -6.62
N LYS A 28 5.88 -5.46 -7.66
CA LYS A 28 6.70 -5.57 -8.86
C LYS A 28 6.85 -4.22 -9.57
N VAL A 29 5.74 -3.49 -9.74
CA VAL A 29 5.78 -2.13 -10.33
C VAL A 29 6.65 -1.18 -9.47
N GLN A 30 6.50 -1.22 -8.14
CA GLN A 30 7.36 -0.42 -7.25
C GLN A 30 8.84 -0.81 -7.38
N ALA A 31 9.16 -2.09 -7.48
CA ALA A 31 10.54 -2.55 -7.65
C ALA A 31 11.13 -2.07 -8.98
N GLN A 32 10.36 -2.12 -10.07
CA GLN A 32 10.78 -1.61 -11.37
C GLN A 32 11.01 -0.09 -11.34
N ALA A 33 10.06 0.66 -10.76
CA ALA A 33 10.19 2.11 -10.59
C ALA A 33 11.43 2.48 -9.75
N ALA A 34 11.66 1.74 -8.66
CA ALA A 34 12.81 1.94 -7.80
C ALA A 34 14.14 1.66 -8.51
N ALA A 35 14.21 0.56 -9.28
CA ALA A 35 15.40 0.20 -10.04
C ALA A 35 15.76 1.24 -11.11
N GLN A 36 14.77 1.74 -11.86
CA GLN A 36 14.98 2.76 -12.89
C GLN A 36 15.44 4.11 -12.32
N HIS A 37 15.03 4.45 -11.11
CA HIS A 37 15.32 5.75 -10.50
C HIS A 37 16.32 5.68 -9.35
N GLY A 38 17.07 4.58 -9.21
CA GLY A 38 18.12 4.43 -8.18
C GLY A 38 17.59 4.55 -6.75
N ARG A 39 16.39 4.04 -6.47
CA ARG A 39 15.70 4.16 -5.18
C ARG A 39 15.50 2.82 -4.50
N SER A 40 15.28 2.82 -3.19
CA SER A 40 14.85 1.63 -2.47
C SER A 40 13.35 1.38 -2.68
N PRO A 41 12.92 0.16 -3.06
CA PRO A 41 11.50 -0.17 -3.21
C PRO A 41 10.69 0.04 -1.92
N ARG A 42 11.33 -0.12 -0.74
CA ARG A 42 10.69 0.11 0.57
C ARG A 42 10.45 1.59 0.87
N GLY A 43 11.17 2.48 0.20
CA GLY A 43 10.99 3.93 0.32
C GLY A 43 9.86 4.49 -0.54
N LEU A 44 9.18 3.65 -1.35
CA LEU A 44 8.07 4.06 -2.19
C LEU A 44 6.72 3.74 -1.55
N SER A 45 5.75 4.65 -1.70
CA SER A 45 4.41 4.50 -1.15
C SER A 45 3.61 3.45 -1.91
N PHE A 46 3.14 2.41 -1.21
CA PHE A 46 2.24 1.41 -1.79
C PHE A 46 0.91 2.03 -2.24
N ALA A 47 0.32 2.87 -1.41
CA ALA A 47 -0.92 3.57 -1.74
C ALA A 47 -0.74 4.48 -2.97
N GLY A 48 0.38 5.22 -3.05
CA GLY A 48 0.72 6.03 -4.21
C GLY A 48 0.85 5.20 -5.49
N ALA A 49 1.51 4.04 -5.42
CA ALA A 49 1.63 3.14 -6.57
C ALA A 49 0.26 2.62 -7.04
N VAL A 50 -0.63 2.24 -6.11
CA VAL A 50 -2.01 1.82 -6.44
C VAL A 50 -2.78 2.96 -7.10
N GLN A 51 -2.73 4.17 -6.55
CA GLN A 51 -3.40 5.35 -7.12
C GLN A 51 -2.89 5.66 -8.53
N THR A 52 -1.58 5.61 -8.73
CA THR A 52 -0.98 5.83 -10.06
C THR A 52 -1.43 4.77 -11.06
N LEU A 53 -1.42 3.49 -10.69
CA LEU A 53 -1.94 2.40 -11.53
C LEU A 53 -3.41 2.62 -11.91
N HIS A 54 -4.24 3.05 -10.96
CA HIS A 54 -5.63 3.39 -11.23
C HIS A 54 -5.78 4.56 -12.21
N ALA A 55 -4.97 5.60 -12.07
CA ALA A 55 -4.99 6.75 -12.98
C ALA A 55 -4.59 6.37 -14.42
N PHE A 56 -3.54 5.55 -14.56
CA PHE A 56 -3.00 5.18 -15.87
C PHE A 56 -3.78 4.05 -16.57
N ARG A 57 -4.64 3.31 -15.89
CA ARG A 57 -5.28 2.11 -16.43
C ARG A 57 -6.02 2.35 -17.75
N TRP A 58 -6.80 3.42 -17.82
CA TRP A 58 -7.60 3.70 -19.01
C TRP A 58 -6.73 4.17 -20.19
N VAL A 59 -5.76 5.00 -19.92
CA VAL A 59 -4.82 5.49 -20.95
C VAL A 59 -4.01 4.35 -21.54
N LEU A 60 -3.54 3.40 -20.71
CA LEU A 60 -2.83 2.20 -21.15
C LEU A 60 -3.70 1.25 -21.99
N LEU A 61 -5.01 1.22 -21.73
CA LEU A 61 -5.96 0.41 -22.49
C LEU A 61 -6.34 1.06 -23.82
N LEU A 62 -6.52 2.38 -23.83
CA LEU A 62 -7.00 3.12 -25.01
C LEU A 62 -5.89 3.44 -26.01
N LEU A 63 -4.62 3.52 -25.57
CA LEU A 63 -3.47 3.86 -26.40
C LEU A 63 -2.40 2.76 -26.41
N PRO A 64 -2.69 1.59 -26.99
CA PRO A 64 -1.75 0.45 -26.99
C PRO A 64 -0.43 0.75 -27.68
N ASP A 65 -0.44 1.57 -28.73
CA ASP A 65 0.74 1.93 -29.53
C ASP A 65 1.74 2.78 -28.73
N HIS A 66 1.27 3.54 -27.73
CA HIS A 66 2.10 4.38 -26.85
C HIS A 66 2.47 3.68 -25.54
N ARG A 67 2.20 2.39 -25.41
CA ARG A 67 2.37 1.64 -24.14
C ARG A 67 3.76 1.77 -23.53
N ARG A 68 4.83 1.74 -24.32
CA ARG A 68 6.21 1.90 -23.80
C ARG A 68 6.41 3.24 -23.13
N LEU A 69 5.99 4.31 -23.79
CA LEU A 69 6.07 5.67 -23.25
C LEU A 69 5.24 5.79 -21.97
N LEU A 70 3.99 5.34 -22.03
CA LEU A 70 3.05 5.42 -20.90
C LEU A 70 3.54 4.63 -19.67
N VAL A 71 4.14 3.45 -19.88
CA VAL A 71 4.76 2.67 -18.78
C VAL A 71 5.95 3.44 -18.19
N GLY A 72 6.77 4.09 -19.01
CA GLY A 72 7.84 4.95 -18.52
C GLY A 72 7.31 6.07 -17.62
N CYS A 73 6.30 6.83 -18.08
CA CYS A 73 5.64 7.87 -17.29
C CYS A 73 5.00 7.33 -16.00
N LEU A 74 4.38 6.14 -16.06
CA LEU A 74 3.81 5.48 -14.89
C LEU A 74 4.88 5.16 -13.86
N LEU A 75 6.01 4.58 -14.27
CA LEU A 75 7.10 4.22 -13.36
C LEU A 75 7.74 5.46 -12.75
N GLU A 76 7.91 6.52 -13.52
CA GLU A 76 8.36 7.81 -13.02
C GLU A 76 7.40 8.37 -11.97
N ALA A 77 6.10 8.41 -12.26
CA ALA A 77 5.07 8.87 -11.32
C ALA A 77 5.06 8.05 -10.03
N VAL A 78 5.15 6.71 -10.12
CA VAL A 78 5.28 5.83 -8.95
C VAL A 78 6.52 6.17 -8.13
N ALA A 79 7.65 6.45 -8.79
CA ALA A 79 8.88 6.81 -8.11
C ALA A 79 8.81 8.14 -7.36
N GLN A 80 7.92 9.06 -7.71
CA GLN A 80 7.70 10.32 -6.98
C GLN A 80 6.98 10.12 -5.64
N HIS A 81 6.20 9.06 -5.48
CA HIS A 81 5.47 8.79 -4.24
C HIS A 81 6.38 8.19 -3.17
N ARG A 82 7.10 9.02 -2.44
CA ARG A 82 8.00 8.61 -1.35
C ARG A 82 7.24 8.39 -0.05
N VAL A 83 7.67 7.39 0.70
CA VAL A 83 7.29 7.25 2.12
C VAL A 83 8.25 8.11 2.94
N GLY A 84 7.72 9.01 3.76
CA GLY A 84 8.54 9.78 4.69
C GLY A 84 9.29 8.85 5.66
N GLN A 85 10.53 9.16 5.96
CA GLN A 85 11.27 8.49 7.02
C GLN A 85 10.52 8.71 8.34
N ARG A 86 10.01 7.64 8.90
CA ARG A 86 9.40 7.62 10.23
C ARG A 86 10.19 6.64 11.07
N PRO A 87 11.31 7.07 11.68
CA PRO A 87 12.01 6.25 12.66
C PRO A 87 11.04 5.99 13.81
N ASP A 88 11.15 4.81 14.40
CA ASP A 88 10.36 4.40 15.58
C ASP A 88 8.84 4.48 15.39
N ARG A 89 8.35 3.81 14.37
CA ARG A 89 6.90 3.69 14.13
C ARG A 89 6.21 2.74 15.12
N TRP A 90 6.73 2.61 16.32
CA TRP A 90 6.03 1.89 17.37
C TRP A 90 4.96 2.80 17.97
N GLU A 91 3.72 2.45 17.75
CA GLU A 91 2.59 3.15 18.33
C GLU A 91 1.88 2.20 19.29
N PRO A 92 1.71 2.57 20.57
CA PRO A 92 0.94 1.76 21.50
C PRO A 92 -0.51 1.68 21.01
N ARG A 93 -0.97 0.47 20.82
CA ARG A 93 -2.37 0.20 20.44
C ARG A 93 -3.11 -0.31 21.65
N LYS A 94 -4.19 0.37 22.03
CA LYS A 94 -5.11 -0.17 23.03
C LYS A 94 -5.81 -1.40 22.44
N VAL A 95 -5.70 -2.55 23.14
CA VAL A 95 -6.46 -3.74 22.78
C VAL A 95 -7.94 -3.46 23.03
N LYS A 96 -8.75 -3.57 21.99
CA LYS A 96 -10.19 -3.36 22.07
C LYS A 96 -10.89 -4.68 22.37
N ARG A 97 -11.61 -4.73 23.46
CA ARG A 97 -12.55 -5.81 23.75
C ARG A 97 -13.89 -5.67 22.99
N ARG A 98 -14.23 -4.48 22.45
CA ARG A 98 -15.44 -4.20 21.68
C ARG A 98 -15.09 -3.50 20.39
N TRP A 99 -15.64 -3.93 19.30
CA TRP A 99 -15.24 -3.60 17.93
C TRP A 99 -15.88 -2.34 17.35
N LYS A 100 -16.29 -1.37 18.14
CA LYS A 100 -17.07 -0.25 17.57
C LYS A 100 -16.42 1.12 17.54
N THR A 101 -15.34 1.41 18.19
CA THR A 101 -14.66 2.72 18.04
C THR A 101 -13.26 2.69 18.61
N TYR A 102 -12.29 3.33 17.94
CA TYR A 102 -10.99 3.59 18.55
C TYR A 102 -11.17 4.64 19.64
N GLY A 103 -10.84 4.31 20.89
CA GLY A 103 -10.79 5.31 21.94
C GLY A 103 -9.81 6.40 21.53
N LEU A 104 -10.24 7.65 21.60
CA LEU A 104 -9.35 8.80 21.41
C LEU A 104 -8.24 8.73 22.48
N MET A 105 -7.00 8.96 22.07
CA MET A 105 -5.92 9.13 23.03
C MET A 105 -6.22 10.36 23.87
N LYS A 106 -6.28 10.19 25.19
CA LYS A 106 -6.54 11.29 26.14
C LYS A 106 -5.26 12.05 26.49
N LYS A 107 -4.09 11.50 26.19
CA LYS A 107 -2.79 12.08 26.48
C LYS A 107 -1.92 12.16 25.23
N PRO A 108 -0.93 13.07 25.18
CA PRO A 108 0.05 13.10 24.10
C PRO A 108 0.77 11.76 23.94
N ARG A 109 1.13 11.41 22.70
CA ARG A 109 1.80 10.13 22.38
C ARG A 109 3.07 9.87 23.19
N ALA A 110 3.83 10.93 23.50
CA ALA A 110 5.05 10.83 24.28
C ALA A 110 4.77 10.33 25.71
N GLU A 111 3.71 10.83 26.34
CA GLU A 111 3.33 10.40 27.69
C GLU A 111 2.77 8.97 27.72
N GLU A 112 1.99 8.58 26.70
CA GLU A 112 1.47 7.21 26.60
C GLU A 112 2.62 6.20 26.33
N ARG A 113 3.68 6.60 25.62
CA ARG A 113 4.89 5.78 25.44
C ARG A 113 5.68 5.63 26.72
N ALA A 114 5.87 6.71 27.46
CA ALA A 114 6.59 6.68 28.73
C ALA A 114 5.88 5.82 29.80
N ALA A 115 4.56 5.73 29.76
CA ALA A 115 3.77 4.90 30.66
C ALA A 115 3.80 3.40 30.35
N LEU A 116 4.33 3.00 29.18
CA LEU A 116 4.41 1.61 28.70
C LEU A 116 5.85 1.07 28.71
N ALA A 117 6.83 1.92 28.98
CA ALA A 117 8.23 1.55 29.17
C ALA A 117 8.53 1.19 30.62
#